data_a83e68b2e87336f8ca8ab6c157cd511c
#
_entry.id   a83e68b2e87336f8ca8ab6c157cd511c
#
_cell.length_a   1.000
_cell.length_b   1.000
_cell.length_c   1.000
_cell.angle_alpha   90.00
_cell.angle_beta   90.00
_cell.angle_gamma   90.00
#
_symmetry.space_group_name_H-M   'P 1'
#
loop_
_entity.id
_entity.type
_entity.pdbx_description
1 polymer ?
#
loop_
_entity_poly.entity_id
_entity_poly.type
_entity_poly.pdbx_seq_one_letter_code
_entity_poly.pdbx_strand_id
1 'polypeptide(L)'
;EAWQYHPQLPDVIALARAFPDTAIVLNHVGGPLGVGPYAGRTDETFAQWRRHITELATCANVAVKLGGLGMRIGPIGHHALALPPTSQDVADAWRPWIEACIEAFGPARCMFESNFPVDKMSCSYATLWNAFKHLAAGASASEKADLFADTARRVYRL
;
A
#
# COMPACT_ATOMS: atom_id res chain seq x y z
N GLU A 1 11.74 5.99 6.49
CA GLU A 1 10.40 5.39 6.34
C GLU A 1 9.39 6.15 7.19
N ALA A 2 8.18 6.39 6.65
CA ALA A 2 7.08 7.04 7.33
C ALA A 2 5.97 6.00 7.58
N TRP A 3 5.72 5.69 8.87
CA TRP A 3 4.59 4.88 9.32
C TRP A 3 3.61 5.76 10.10
N GLN A 4 2.40 5.88 9.62
CA GLN A 4 1.33 6.69 10.18
C GLN A 4 -0.03 6.16 9.75
N TYR A 5 -1.10 6.73 10.25
CA TYR A 5 -2.47 6.47 9.78
C TYR A 5 -2.88 7.47 8.71
N HIS A 6 -3.83 7.08 7.85
CA HIS A 6 -4.25 7.90 6.71
C HIS A 6 -4.69 9.35 7.05
N PRO A 7 -5.25 9.67 8.24
CA PRO A 7 -5.56 11.07 8.57
C PRO A 7 -4.32 11.95 8.75
N GLN A 8 -3.14 11.34 8.94
CA GLN A 8 -1.86 12.03 9.11
C GLN A 8 -1.08 12.20 7.78
N LEU A 9 -1.63 11.73 6.65
CA LEU A 9 -1.01 11.92 5.35
C LEU A 9 -0.70 13.40 5.02
N PRO A 10 -1.53 14.39 5.41
CA PRO A 10 -1.17 15.80 5.24
C PRO A 10 0.15 16.21 5.91
N ASP A 11 0.50 15.60 7.06
CA ASP A 11 1.77 15.87 7.74
C ASP A 11 2.96 15.30 6.95
N VAL A 12 2.77 14.12 6.34
CA VAL A 12 3.78 13.52 5.45
C VAL A 12 3.97 14.36 4.18
N ILE A 13 2.90 14.90 3.62
CA ILE A 13 2.96 15.82 2.47
C ILE A 13 3.75 17.07 2.84
N ALA A 14 3.45 17.68 4.00
CA ALA A 14 4.17 18.84 4.49
C ALA A 14 5.67 18.54 4.70
N LEU A 15 5.98 17.39 5.30
CA LEU A 15 7.36 16.92 5.49
C LEU A 15 8.08 16.73 4.14
N ALA A 16 7.46 16.06 3.19
CA ALA A 16 8.05 15.78 1.88
C ALA A 16 8.37 17.08 1.10
N ARG A 17 7.49 18.07 1.21
CA ARG A 17 7.66 19.39 0.60
C ARG A 17 8.75 20.23 1.29
N ALA A 18 8.85 20.11 2.62
CA ALA A 18 9.87 20.83 3.39
C ALA A 18 11.29 20.29 3.17
N PHE A 19 11.41 19.00 2.81
CA PHE A 19 12.69 18.32 2.63
C PHE A 19 12.74 17.59 1.28
N PRO A 20 12.74 18.30 0.14
CA PRO A 20 12.62 17.68 -1.19
C PRO A 20 13.80 16.79 -1.56
N ASP A 21 14.98 17.03 -0.97
CA ASP A 21 16.18 16.24 -1.21
C ASP A 21 16.27 14.98 -0.31
N THR A 22 15.31 14.79 0.59
CA THR A 22 15.27 13.62 1.48
C THR A 22 14.31 12.58 0.91
N ALA A 23 14.83 11.39 0.60
CA ALA A 23 14.00 10.27 0.17
C ALA A 23 13.10 9.79 1.33
N ILE A 24 11.80 9.71 1.08
CA ILE A 24 10.79 9.24 2.03
C ILE A 24 10.13 7.98 1.46
N VAL A 25 9.98 6.96 2.29
CA VAL A 25 9.22 5.74 1.95
C VAL A 25 7.95 5.70 2.78
N LEU A 26 6.81 5.79 2.12
CA LEU A 26 5.51 5.65 2.75
C LEU A 26 5.22 4.18 3.02
N ASN A 27 5.07 3.78 4.28
CA ASN A 27 4.73 2.41 4.64
C ASN A 27 3.24 2.11 4.47
N HIS A 28 2.94 0.88 4.10
CA HIS A 28 1.61 0.26 4.18
C HIS A 28 0.52 1.09 3.50
N VAL A 29 0.77 1.53 2.25
CA VAL A 29 -0.11 2.41 1.48
C VAL A 29 -0.64 3.62 2.27
N GLY A 30 0.11 4.08 3.26
CA GLY A 30 -0.30 5.22 4.12
C GLY A 30 -1.33 4.88 5.21
N GLY A 31 -1.42 3.63 5.64
CA GLY A 31 -2.12 3.18 6.83
C GLY A 31 -3.63 3.50 6.88
N PRO A 32 -4.45 3.08 5.91
CA PRO A 32 -5.89 3.30 5.95
C PRO A 32 -6.53 2.60 7.17
N LEU A 33 -7.39 3.30 7.89
CA LEU A 33 -8.07 2.81 9.09
C LEU A 33 -9.47 2.30 8.77
N GLY A 34 -9.87 1.20 9.41
CA GLY A 34 -11.22 0.63 9.40
C GLY A 34 -11.79 0.40 10.81
N VAL A 35 -11.13 0.97 11.84
CA VAL A 35 -11.52 0.81 13.25
C VAL A 35 -11.85 2.14 13.90
N GLY A 36 -12.43 2.11 15.10
CA GLY A 36 -12.80 3.31 15.84
C GLY A 36 -13.78 4.17 15.04
N PRO A 37 -13.52 5.47 14.85
CA PRO A 37 -14.43 6.37 14.12
C PRO A 37 -14.55 6.04 12.61
N TYR A 38 -13.70 5.15 12.11
CA TYR A 38 -13.68 4.71 10.69
C TYR A 38 -14.35 3.35 10.47
N ALA A 39 -14.82 2.69 11.53
CA ALA A 39 -15.48 1.39 11.43
C ALA A 39 -16.75 1.49 10.56
N GLY A 40 -16.86 0.61 9.56
CA GLY A 40 -18.00 0.57 8.62
C GLY A 40 -18.04 1.73 7.60
N ARG A 41 -16.99 2.57 7.54
CA ARG A 41 -16.94 3.74 6.64
C ARG A 41 -15.86 3.59 5.57
N THR A 42 -15.73 2.40 5.00
CA THR A 42 -14.65 2.06 4.05
C THR A 42 -14.62 3.01 2.84
N ASP A 43 -15.77 3.33 2.25
CA ASP A 43 -15.86 4.20 1.07
C ASP A 43 -15.41 5.65 1.39
N GLU A 44 -15.81 6.18 2.54
CA GLU A 44 -15.40 7.51 2.98
C GLU A 44 -13.90 7.55 3.30
N THR A 45 -13.40 6.50 3.97
CA THR A 45 -11.98 6.33 4.25
C THR A 45 -11.19 6.26 2.95
N PHE A 46 -11.65 5.48 1.97
CA PHE A 46 -11.01 5.37 0.66
C PHE A 46 -10.97 6.71 -0.07
N ALA A 47 -12.10 7.44 -0.10
CA ALA A 47 -12.18 8.73 -0.78
C ALA A 47 -11.24 9.78 -0.16
N GLN A 48 -11.16 9.84 1.18
CA GLN A 48 -10.25 10.73 1.89
C GLN A 48 -8.80 10.34 1.65
N TRP A 49 -8.47 9.07 1.83
CA TRP A 49 -7.15 8.50 1.63
C TRP A 49 -6.65 8.75 0.20
N ARG A 50 -7.47 8.45 -0.83
CA ARG A 50 -7.10 8.61 -2.23
C ARG A 50 -6.72 10.05 -2.58
N ARG A 51 -7.44 11.05 -2.06
CA ARG A 51 -7.08 12.47 -2.26
C ARG A 51 -5.66 12.76 -1.74
N HIS A 52 -5.35 12.33 -0.52
CA HIS A 52 -4.04 12.58 0.08
C HIS A 52 -2.93 11.77 -0.61
N ILE A 53 -3.19 10.54 -1.03
CA ILE A 53 -2.24 9.73 -1.82
C ILE A 53 -1.92 10.42 -3.15
N THR A 54 -2.94 10.90 -3.86
CA THR A 54 -2.74 11.62 -5.12
C THR A 54 -1.93 12.90 -4.90
N GLU A 55 -2.20 13.63 -3.83
CA GLU A 55 -1.45 14.84 -3.47
C GLU A 55 -0.01 14.49 -3.07
N LEU A 56 0.21 13.48 -2.25
CA LEU A 56 1.55 13.04 -1.83
C LEU A 56 2.39 12.58 -3.02
N ALA A 57 1.78 11.94 -4.01
CA ALA A 57 2.46 11.48 -5.22
C ALA A 57 3.06 12.62 -6.07
N THR A 58 2.62 13.88 -5.88
CA THR A 58 3.24 15.06 -6.50
C THR A 58 4.64 15.35 -5.93
N CYS A 59 4.99 14.79 -4.77
CA CYS A 59 6.30 14.90 -4.17
C CYS A 59 7.22 13.81 -4.77
N ALA A 60 8.17 14.23 -5.63
CA ALA A 60 9.03 13.31 -6.38
C ALA A 60 9.97 12.47 -5.48
N ASN A 61 10.25 12.95 -4.26
CA ASN A 61 11.09 12.32 -3.26
C ASN A 61 10.38 11.23 -2.44
N VAL A 62 9.12 10.87 -2.77
CA VAL A 62 8.34 9.86 -2.06
C VAL A 62 8.18 8.60 -2.90
N ALA A 63 8.48 7.44 -2.32
CA ALA A 63 8.12 6.11 -2.80
C ALA A 63 7.12 5.46 -1.84
N VAL A 64 6.35 4.46 -2.29
CA VAL A 64 5.31 3.81 -1.49
C VAL A 64 5.46 2.29 -1.46
N LYS A 65 5.26 1.71 -0.28
CA LYS A 65 5.14 0.26 -0.10
C LYS A 65 3.68 -0.18 -0.26
N LEU A 66 3.48 -1.09 -1.18
CA LEU A 66 2.19 -1.67 -1.54
C LEU A 66 1.94 -2.94 -0.71
N GLY A 67 1.38 -2.80 0.47
CA GLY A 67 1.08 -3.89 1.39
C GLY A 67 0.53 -3.36 2.71
N GLY A 68 0.54 -4.21 3.76
CA GLY A 68 0.05 -3.85 5.09
C GLY A 68 -1.47 -3.69 5.21
N LEU A 69 -2.23 -4.05 4.18
CA LEU A 69 -3.69 -3.94 4.17
C LEU A 69 -4.38 -5.09 4.94
N GLY A 70 -3.62 -6.13 5.31
CA GLY A 70 -4.09 -7.26 6.12
C GLY A 70 -4.14 -7.00 7.63
N MET A 71 -3.69 -5.84 8.09
CA MET A 71 -3.71 -5.49 9.51
C MET A 71 -5.15 -5.36 10.04
N ARG A 72 -5.35 -5.73 11.33
CA ARG A 72 -6.66 -5.62 11.98
C ARG A 72 -7.22 -4.20 12.06
N ILE A 73 -6.36 -3.21 11.99
CA ILE A 73 -6.75 -1.80 12.02
C ILE A 73 -7.25 -1.29 10.66
N GLY A 74 -6.96 -2.04 9.59
CA GLY A 74 -7.34 -1.70 8.23
C GLY A 74 -8.80 -2.00 7.91
N PRO A 75 -9.33 -1.40 6.83
CA PRO A 75 -10.72 -1.56 6.44
C PRO A 75 -11.04 -2.88 5.70
N ILE A 76 -10.02 -3.63 5.26
CA ILE A 76 -10.14 -4.76 4.33
C ILE A 76 -9.36 -6.02 4.72
N GLY A 77 -9.08 -6.21 6.01
CA GLY A 77 -8.43 -7.44 6.48
C GLY A 77 -9.37 -8.65 6.48
N HIS A 78 -8.83 -9.86 6.23
CA HIS A 78 -9.58 -11.12 6.17
C HIS A 78 -9.56 -11.89 7.49
N HIS A 79 -9.11 -11.28 8.58
CA HIS A 79 -8.90 -11.92 9.88
C HIS A 79 -10.17 -12.44 10.57
N ALA A 80 -11.36 -12.00 10.12
CA ALA A 80 -12.66 -12.44 10.65
C ALA A 80 -13.34 -13.52 9.81
N LEU A 81 -12.73 -13.96 8.70
CA LEU A 81 -13.31 -15.01 7.86
C LEU A 81 -13.21 -16.39 8.53
N ALA A 82 -14.25 -17.21 8.35
CA ALA A 82 -14.27 -18.59 8.86
C ALA A 82 -13.24 -19.50 8.15
N LEU A 83 -12.92 -19.21 6.89
CA LEU A 83 -11.92 -19.91 6.10
C LEU A 83 -10.87 -18.92 5.61
N PRO A 84 -9.60 -19.34 5.47
CA PRO A 84 -8.56 -18.50 4.89
C PRO A 84 -8.94 -18.06 3.47
N PRO A 85 -8.68 -16.78 3.10
CA PRO A 85 -8.95 -16.30 1.75
C PRO A 85 -8.04 -16.96 0.71
N THR A 86 -8.53 -17.06 -0.51
CA THR A 86 -7.69 -17.38 -1.67
C THR A 86 -6.85 -16.16 -2.06
N SER A 87 -5.83 -16.35 -2.90
CA SER A 87 -5.04 -15.24 -3.44
C SER A 87 -5.87 -14.31 -4.33
N GLN A 88 -6.93 -14.82 -4.97
CA GLN A 88 -7.83 -13.99 -5.76
C GLN A 88 -8.70 -13.11 -4.85
N ASP A 89 -9.24 -13.65 -3.75
CA ASP A 89 -10.03 -12.87 -2.78
C ASP A 89 -9.21 -11.70 -2.21
N VAL A 90 -7.95 -11.96 -1.86
CA VAL A 90 -7.03 -10.92 -1.37
C VAL A 90 -6.75 -9.89 -2.46
N ALA A 91 -6.48 -10.34 -3.68
CA ALA A 91 -6.21 -9.44 -4.81
C ALA A 91 -7.42 -8.53 -5.09
N ASP A 92 -8.63 -9.08 -5.14
CA ASP A 92 -9.84 -8.32 -5.45
C ASP A 92 -10.16 -7.29 -4.35
N ALA A 93 -10.00 -7.66 -3.08
CA ALA A 93 -10.22 -6.75 -1.96
C ALA A 93 -9.18 -5.60 -1.91
N TRP A 94 -7.92 -5.88 -2.25
CA TRP A 94 -6.84 -4.90 -2.19
C TRP A 94 -6.68 -4.06 -3.47
N ARG A 95 -7.24 -4.53 -4.58
CA ARG A 95 -7.11 -3.92 -5.91
C ARG A 95 -7.35 -2.41 -5.93
N PRO A 96 -8.45 -1.86 -5.40
CA PRO A 96 -8.70 -0.43 -5.49
C PRO A 96 -7.58 0.41 -4.84
N TRP A 97 -7.05 -0.06 -3.72
CA TRP A 97 -6.00 0.62 -2.95
C TRP A 97 -4.63 0.55 -3.65
N ILE A 98 -4.28 -0.64 -4.13
CA ILE A 98 -3.01 -0.87 -4.81
C ILE A 98 -2.96 -0.13 -6.14
N GLU A 99 -4.01 -0.25 -6.95
CA GLU A 99 -4.09 0.42 -8.25
C GLU A 99 -4.08 1.95 -8.11
N ALA A 100 -4.79 2.52 -7.13
CA ALA A 100 -4.74 3.96 -6.88
C ALA A 100 -3.33 4.45 -6.52
N CYS A 101 -2.55 3.67 -5.78
CA CYS A 101 -1.14 4.00 -5.52
C CYS A 101 -0.30 3.93 -6.80
N ILE A 102 -0.45 2.86 -7.59
CA ILE A 102 0.31 2.69 -8.85
C ILE A 102 -0.05 3.78 -9.86
N GLU A 103 -1.33 4.14 -10.00
CA GLU A 103 -1.79 5.26 -10.83
C GLU A 103 -1.15 6.59 -10.42
N ALA A 104 -1.10 6.86 -9.10
CA ALA A 104 -0.61 8.13 -8.59
C ALA A 104 0.91 8.25 -8.64
N PHE A 105 1.65 7.25 -8.17
CA PHE A 105 3.11 7.29 -8.03
C PHE A 105 3.86 6.78 -9.27
N GLY A 106 3.22 5.96 -10.09
CA GLY A 106 3.88 5.17 -11.13
C GLY A 106 4.65 3.96 -10.56
N PRO A 107 4.81 2.87 -11.36
CA PRO A 107 5.46 1.63 -10.91
C PRO A 107 6.87 1.83 -10.34
N ALA A 108 7.62 2.76 -10.92
CA ALA A 108 8.99 3.07 -10.51
C ALA A 108 9.13 3.68 -9.11
N ARG A 109 8.05 4.10 -8.47
CA ARG A 109 8.03 4.58 -7.08
C ARG A 109 7.16 3.70 -6.18
N CYS A 110 6.72 2.53 -6.66
CA CYS A 110 5.94 1.56 -5.93
C CYS A 110 6.74 0.27 -5.70
N MET A 111 6.58 -0.36 -4.55
CA MET A 111 7.18 -1.67 -4.26
C MET A 111 6.25 -2.52 -3.42
N PHE A 112 6.03 -3.79 -3.80
CA PHE A 112 5.26 -4.72 -2.97
C PHE A 112 5.99 -5.04 -1.67
N GLU A 113 5.24 -5.12 -0.58
CA GLU A 113 5.73 -5.56 0.72
C GLU A 113 4.80 -6.59 1.36
N SER A 114 5.37 -7.52 2.13
CA SER A 114 4.57 -8.54 2.82
C SER A 114 3.97 -8.08 4.14
N ASN A 115 4.60 -7.13 4.80
CA ASN A 115 4.31 -6.77 6.20
C ASN A 115 4.25 -7.98 7.16
N PHE A 116 4.99 -9.05 6.84
CA PHE A 116 5.03 -10.24 7.69
C PHE A 116 6.02 -10.06 8.85
N PRO A 117 5.65 -10.57 10.05
CA PRO A 117 4.54 -11.49 10.35
C PRO A 117 3.18 -10.82 10.66
N VAL A 118 3.05 -9.49 10.61
CA VAL A 118 1.83 -8.79 11.03
C VAL A 118 0.62 -9.21 10.18
N ASP A 119 0.74 -9.24 8.87
CA ASP A 119 -0.35 -9.62 7.96
C ASP A 119 -0.66 -11.14 7.93
N LYS A 120 0.13 -11.97 8.66
CA LYS A 120 -0.15 -13.41 8.80
C LYS A 120 -1.54 -13.70 9.38
N MET A 121 -2.10 -12.77 10.14
CA MET A 121 -3.46 -12.91 10.68
C MET A 121 -4.56 -12.82 9.61
N SER A 122 -4.26 -12.26 8.45
CA SER A 122 -5.20 -12.09 7.35
C SER A 122 -5.06 -13.20 6.30
N CYS A 123 -3.85 -13.57 5.93
CA CYS A 123 -3.59 -14.63 4.95
C CYS A 123 -2.18 -15.23 5.09
N SER A 124 -1.90 -16.34 4.38
CA SER A 124 -0.56 -16.91 4.34
C SER A 124 0.38 -16.07 3.48
N TYR A 125 1.69 -16.20 3.72
CA TYR A 125 2.73 -15.54 2.92
C TYR A 125 2.62 -15.88 1.43
N ALA A 126 2.40 -17.17 1.11
CA ALA A 126 2.22 -17.60 -0.27
C ALA A 126 0.97 -17.04 -0.92
N THR A 127 -0.16 -16.99 -0.18
CA THR A 127 -1.41 -16.38 -0.63
C THR A 127 -1.19 -14.91 -0.98
N LEU A 128 -0.51 -14.15 -0.12
CA LEU A 128 -0.24 -12.73 -0.33
C LEU A 128 0.60 -12.49 -1.60
N TRP A 129 1.73 -13.20 -1.74
CA TRP A 129 2.58 -13.02 -2.92
C TRP A 129 1.91 -13.45 -4.22
N ASN A 130 1.02 -14.46 -4.18
CA ASN A 130 0.20 -14.80 -5.33
C ASN A 130 -0.85 -13.74 -5.62
N ALA A 131 -1.43 -13.08 -4.60
CA ALA A 131 -2.33 -11.94 -4.79
C ALA A 131 -1.62 -10.78 -5.51
N PHE A 132 -0.37 -10.45 -5.14
CA PHE A 132 0.42 -9.45 -5.85
C PHE A 132 0.68 -9.81 -7.32
N LYS A 133 0.89 -11.10 -7.63
CA LYS A 133 1.01 -11.56 -9.02
C LYS A 133 -0.31 -11.35 -9.81
N HIS A 134 -1.46 -11.59 -9.18
CA HIS A 134 -2.76 -11.29 -9.79
C HIS A 134 -2.93 -9.78 -10.04
N LEU A 135 -2.57 -8.94 -9.08
CA LEU A 135 -2.64 -7.48 -9.22
C LEU A 135 -1.73 -6.95 -10.33
N ALA A 136 -0.54 -7.54 -10.46
CA ALA A 136 0.44 -7.16 -11.48
C ALA A 136 0.24 -7.88 -12.83
N ALA A 137 -0.81 -8.70 -13.02
CA ALA A 137 -0.94 -9.55 -14.21
C ALA A 137 -0.88 -8.76 -15.52
N GLY A 138 -1.54 -7.59 -15.58
CA GLY A 138 -1.58 -6.71 -16.75
C GLY A 138 -0.36 -5.79 -16.94
N ALA A 139 0.55 -5.74 -15.96
CA ALA A 139 1.73 -4.89 -16.03
C ALA A 139 2.77 -5.46 -17.01
N SER A 140 3.54 -4.58 -17.67
CA SER A 140 4.67 -4.94 -18.52
C SER A 140 5.79 -5.61 -17.71
N ALA A 141 6.78 -6.20 -18.39
CA ALA A 141 7.91 -6.84 -17.72
C ALA A 141 8.73 -5.85 -16.89
N SER A 142 8.92 -4.62 -17.36
CA SER A 142 9.65 -3.57 -16.63
C SER A 142 8.87 -3.08 -15.41
N GLU A 143 7.57 -2.88 -15.52
CA GLU A 143 6.72 -2.49 -14.39
C GLU A 143 6.69 -3.59 -13.31
N LYS A 144 6.61 -4.87 -13.72
CA LYS A 144 6.74 -5.99 -12.79
C LYS A 144 8.08 -6.00 -12.09
N ALA A 145 9.18 -5.76 -12.81
CA ALA A 145 10.51 -5.68 -12.21
C ALA A 145 10.58 -4.55 -11.17
N ASP A 146 10.04 -3.38 -11.46
CA ASP A 146 9.94 -2.27 -10.51
C ASP A 146 9.13 -2.68 -9.26
N LEU A 147 7.90 -3.14 -9.45
CA LEU A 147 6.98 -3.48 -8.35
C LEU A 147 7.51 -4.58 -7.42
N PHE A 148 8.21 -5.59 -7.97
CA PHE A 148 8.68 -6.74 -7.18
C PHE A 148 10.11 -6.64 -6.67
N ALA A 149 10.96 -5.78 -7.26
CA ALA A 149 12.38 -5.73 -6.89
C ALA A 149 13.08 -4.39 -7.11
N ASP A 150 13.00 -3.80 -8.32
CA ASP A 150 13.96 -2.77 -8.72
C ASP A 150 13.72 -1.45 -8.01
N THR A 151 12.48 -1.09 -7.69
CA THR A 151 12.18 0.06 -6.84
C THR A 151 12.80 -0.10 -5.45
N ALA A 152 12.66 -1.28 -4.83
CA ALA A 152 13.29 -1.54 -3.53
C ALA A 152 14.82 -1.47 -3.62
N ARG A 153 15.43 -2.03 -4.67
CA ARG A 153 16.88 -1.94 -4.89
C ARG A 153 17.35 -0.49 -4.96
N ARG A 154 16.67 0.35 -5.73
CA ARG A 154 17.02 1.77 -5.86
C ARG A 154 16.86 2.52 -4.54
N VAL A 155 15.74 2.33 -3.86
CA VAL A 155 15.41 3.05 -2.63
C VAL A 155 16.34 2.67 -1.49
N TYR A 156 16.62 1.38 -1.33
CA TYR A 156 17.44 0.85 -0.22
C TYR A 156 18.91 0.63 -0.60
N ARG A 157 19.29 0.90 -1.86
CA ARG A 157 20.69 0.75 -2.37
C ARG A 157 21.22 -0.69 -2.19
N LEU A 158 20.39 -1.69 -2.54
CA LEU A 158 20.72 -3.12 -2.45
C LEU A 158 21.47 -3.62 -3.68
#